data_a21f598320fe2266a87d07aee59401aa
#
_entry.id   a21f598320fe2266a87d07aee59401aa
#
_cell.length_a   1.000
_cell.length_b   1.000
_cell.length_c   1.000
_cell.angle_alpha   90.00
_cell.angle_beta   90.00
_cell.angle_gamma   90.00
#
_symmetry.space_group_name_H-M   'P 1'
#
loop_
_entity.id
_entity.type
_entity.pdbx_description
1 polymer ?
#
loop_
_entity_poly.entity_id
_entity_poly.type
_entity_poly.pdbx_seq_one_letter_code
_entity_poly.pdbx_strand_id
1 'polypeptide(L)'
;MISKSTIEQVFETARVEEVIGDFVQLKKSGSNFKGLSPFSDERSPSFMVSPVKQIWKDFSSGKGGNAVTFIMEHEHFTYPEAIKYLAKKYMLT
;
A
#
# COMPACT_ATOMS: atom_id res chain seq x y z
N MET A 1 12.27 -17.07 -8.89
CA MET A 1 12.97 -16.24 -7.90
C MET A 1 13.06 -14.81 -8.38
N ILE A 2 12.77 -13.87 -7.50
CA ILE A 2 12.80 -12.45 -7.86
C ILE A 2 14.21 -11.91 -7.63
N SER A 3 14.75 -11.18 -8.61
CA SER A 3 16.08 -10.62 -8.47
C SER A 3 16.09 -9.47 -7.47
N LYS A 4 17.24 -9.27 -6.84
CA LYS A 4 17.43 -8.16 -5.92
C LYS A 4 17.20 -6.81 -6.62
N SER A 5 17.59 -6.71 -7.88
CA SER A 5 17.40 -5.50 -8.68
C SER A 5 15.91 -5.19 -8.85
N THR A 6 15.07 -6.19 -9.10
CA THR A 6 13.64 -5.99 -9.23
C THR A 6 13.03 -5.52 -7.90
N ILE A 7 13.46 -6.10 -6.80
CA ILE A 7 12.98 -5.69 -5.48
C ILE A 7 13.32 -4.23 -5.21
N GLU A 8 14.55 -3.82 -5.51
CA GLU A 8 14.98 -2.44 -5.34
C GLU A 8 14.16 -1.49 -6.21
N GLN A 9 13.89 -1.86 -7.46
CA GLN A 9 13.08 -1.05 -8.37
C GLN A 9 11.67 -0.89 -7.85
N VAL A 10 11.09 -1.93 -7.27
CA VAL A 10 9.75 -1.85 -6.69
C VAL A 10 9.73 -0.82 -5.56
N PHE A 11 10.69 -0.89 -4.64
CA PHE A 11 10.72 0.05 -3.52
C PHE A 11 11.01 1.49 -3.95
N GLU A 12 11.72 1.67 -5.04
CA GLU A 12 12.01 3.01 -5.57
C GLU A 12 10.84 3.59 -6.35
N THR A 13 10.06 2.74 -7.02
CA THR A 13 9.04 3.17 -7.98
C THR A 13 7.64 3.17 -7.39
N ALA A 14 7.30 2.17 -6.58
CA ALA A 14 5.94 2.03 -6.05
C ALA A 14 5.62 3.14 -5.06
N ARG A 15 4.48 3.81 -5.29
CA ARG A 15 4.01 4.88 -4.41
C ARG A 15 2.81 4.36 -3.62
N VAL A 16 2.87 4.50 -2.30
CA VAL A 16 1.84 3.96 -1.41
C VAL A 16 0.45 4.53 -1.75
N GLU A 17 0.38 5.81 -2.08
CA GLU A 17 -0.91 6.42 -2.42
C GLU A 17 -1.48 5.90 -3.72
N GLU A 18 -0.64 5.52 -4.67
CA GLU A 18 -1.07 4.93 -5.94
C GLU A 18 -1.53 3.50 -5.75
N VAL A 19 -0.76 2.73 -5.01
CA VAL A 19 -1.05 1.31 -4.78
C VAL A 19 -2.37 1.16 -4.02
N ILE A 20 -2.51 1.89 -2.92
CA ILE A 20 -3.71 1.81 -2.09
C ILE A 20 -4.91 2.42 -2.80
N GLY A 21 -4.69 3.47 -3.59
CA GLY A 21 -5.77 4.12 -4.34
C GLY A 21 -6.47 3.21 -5.34
N ASP A 22 -5.84 2.12 -5.75
CA ASP A 22 -6.47 1.12 -6.62
C ASP A 22 -7.58 0.34 -5.89
N PHE A 23 -7.53 0.28 -4.56
CA PHE A 23 -8.44 -0.54 -3.77
C PHE A 23 -9.31 0.26 -2.82
N VAL A 24 -8.84 1.43 -2.40
CA VAL A 24 -9.49 2.25 -1.38
C VAL A 24 -9.70 3.65 -1.95
N GLN A 25 -10.91 4.17 -1.79
CA GLN A 25 -11.17 5.54 -2.18
C GLN A 25 -10.56 6.47 -1.14
N LEU A 26 -9.52 7.19 -1.54
CA LEU A 26 -8.78 8.08 -0.66
C LEU A 26 -9.18 9.53 -0.92
N LYS A 27 -9.32 10.32 0.15
CA LYS A 27 -9.57 11.75 0.07
C LYS A 27 -8.40 12.48 0.68
N LYS A 28 -7.97 13.53 0.03
CA LYS A 28 -6.83 14.32 0.51
C LYS A 28 -7.20 15.06 1.79
N SER A 29 -6.29 15.00 2.76
CA SER A 29 -6.45 15.65 4.06
C SER A 29 -5.09 16.24 4.44
N GLY A 30 -4.88 17.52 4.13
CA GLY A 30 -3.59 18.16 4.29
C GLY A 30 -2.57 17.52 3.34
N SER A 31 -1.45 17.06 3.86
CA SER A 31 -0.42 16.37 3.08
C SER A 31 -0.63 14.87 3.02
N ASN A 32 -1.67 14.36 3.67
CA ASN A 32 -1.97 12.93 3.75
C ASN A 32 -3.28 12.61 3.02
N PHE A 33 -3.62 11.32 2.95
CA PHE A 33 -4.90 10.86 2.44
C PHE A 33 -5.61 10.09 3.53
N LYS A 34 -6.94 10.14 3.53
CA LYS A 34 -7.78 9.40 4.46
C LYS A 34 -8.80 8.58 3.70
N GLY A 35 -9.24 7.49 4.30
CA GLY A 35 -10.29 6.65 3.73
C GLY A 35 -10.84 5.69 4.75
N LEU A 36 -11.83 4.92 4.33
CA LEU A 36 -12.38 3.86 5.15
C LEU A 36 -11.44 2.66 5.10
N SER A 37 -11.26 2.00 6.25
CA SER A 37 -10.36 0.85 6.32
C SER A 37 -10.87 -0.30 5.45
N PRO A 38 -10.01 -0.88 4.60
CA PRO A 38 -10.37 -2.09 3.86
C PRO A 38 -10.25 -3.34 4.71
N PHE A 39 -9.79 -3.21 5.96
CA PHE A 39 -9.56 -4.35 6.85
C PHE A 39 -10.64 -4.49 7.93
N SER A 40 -11.60 -3.57 7.97
CA SER A 40 -12.67 -3.62 8.96
C SER A 40 -13.91 -2.94 8.39
N ASP A 41 -15.05 -3.15 9.07
CA ASP A 41 -16.33 -2.56 8.66
C ASP A 41 -16.56 -1.19 9.29
N GLU A 42 -15.50 -0.51 9.65
CA GLU A 42 -15.60 0.82 10.24
C GLU A 42 -16.18 1.83 9.24
N ARG A 43 -17.06 2.68 9.75
CA ARG A 43 -17.67 3.73 8.93
C ARG A 43 -16.95 5.08 9.07
N SER A 44 -16.07 5.18 10.07
CA SER A 44 -15.27 6.38 10.28
C SER A 44 -13.98 6.27 9.46
N PRO A 45 -13.49 7.38 8.87
CA PRO A 45 -12.24 7.34 8.10
C PRO A 45 -11.04 7.22 9.03
N SER A 46 -10.71 5.98 9.38
CA SER A 46 -9.61 5.65 10.28
C SER A 46 -8.35 5.20 9.54
N PHE A 47 -8.40 5.11 8.22
CA PHE A 47 -7.29 4.66 7.40
C PHE A 47 -6.56 5.86 6.84
N MET A 48 -5.26 5.94 7.09
CA MET A 48 -4.45 7.09 6.64
C MET A 48 -3.26 6.63 5.81
N VAL A 49 -2.93 7.44 4.80
CA VAL A 49 -1.80 7.21 3.92
C VAL A 49 -0.95 8.46 3.89
N SER A 50 0.36 8.30 4.08
CA SER A 50 1.30 9.43 4.05
C SER A 50 2.21 9.30 2.82
N PRO A 51 1.97 10.11 1.77
CA PRO A 51 2.86 10.09 0.59
C PRO A 51 4.28 10.53 0.93
N VAL A 52 4.44 11.46 1.86
CA VAL A 52 5.76 11.97 2.23
C VAL A 52 6.61 10.86 2.86
N LYS A 53 6.02 10.10 3.77
CA LYS A 53 6.72 9.02 4.46
C LYS A 53 6.61 7.68 3.74
N GLN A 54 5.72 7.58 2.75
CA GLN A 54 5.45 6.35 2.01
C GLN A 54 5.01 5.21 2.93
N ILE A 55 4.13 5.55 3.87
CA ILE A 55 3.55 4.57 4.80
C ILE A 55 2.05 4.75 4.88
N TRP A 56 1.37 3.71 5.36
CA TRP A 56 -0.04 3.76 5.66
C TRP A 56 -0.27 3.28 7.10
N LYS A 57 -1.39 3.67 7.66
CA LYS A 57 -1.77 3.27 9.02
C LYS A 57 -3.28 3.13 9.09
N ASP A 58 -3.73 2.00 9.60
CA ASP A 58 -5.14 1.74 9.87
C ASP A 58 -5.37 1.78 11.36
N PHE A 59 -5.95 2.87 11.84
CA PHE A 59 -6.16 3.05 13.27
C PHE A 59 -7.26 2.16 13.83
N SER A 60 -8.10 1.58 12.97
CA SER A 60 -9.16 0.68 13.43
C SER A 60 -8.64 -0.72 13.74
N SER A 61 -7.66 -1.20 12.98
CA SER A 61 -7.10 -2.55 13.17
C SER A 61 -5.70 -2.54 13.78
N GLY A 62 -5.04 -1.38 13.78
CA GLY A 62 -3.66 -1.26 14.23
C GLY A 62 -2.63 -1.68 13.20
N LYS A 63 -3.05 -2.06 12.01
CA LYS A 63 -2.13 -2.44 10.94
C LYS A 63 -1.47 -1.21 10.31
N GLY A 64 -0.30 -1.40 9.74
CA GLY A 64 0.42 -0.34 9.06
C GLY A 64 1.65 -0.87 8.34
N GLY A 65 2.26 -0.03 7.51
CA GLY A 65 3.46 -0.40 6.80
C GLY A 65 3.66 0.39 5.52
N ASN A 66 4.30 -0.23 4.53
CA ASN A 66 4.57 0.37 3.23
C ASN A 66 3.66 -0.22 2.15
N ALA A 67 3.94 0.09 0.88
CA ALA A 67 3.13 -0.40 -0.23
C ALA A 67 3.15 -1.93 -0.32
N VAL A 68 4.30 -2.54 -0.12
CA VAL A 68 4.44 -4.00 -0.17
C VAL A 68 3.62 -4.65 0.95
N THR A 69 3.72 -4.12 2.15
CA THR A 69 2.97 -4.62 3.30
C THR A 69 1.45 -4.53 3.05
N PHE A 70 1.01 -3.43 2.43
CA PHE A 70 -0.41 -3.28 2.12
C PHE A 70 -0.91 -4.38 1.20
N ILE A 71 -0.17 -4.68 0.15
CA ILE A 71 -0.57 -5.73 -0.79
C ILE A 71 -0.57 -7.10 -0.10
N MET A 72 0.41 -7.36 0.76
CA MET A 72 0.44 -8.60 1.53
C MET A 72 -0.81 -8.75 2.40
N GLU A 73 -1.18 -7.69 3.09
CA GLU A 73 -2.34 -7.73 3.99
C GLU A 73 -3.67 -7.76 3.23
N HIS A 74 -3.79 -6.95 2.18
CA HIS A 74 -5.06 -6.80 1.47
C HIS A 74 -5.35 -7.99 0.56
N GLU A 75 -4.35 -8.48 -0.16
CA GLU A 75 -4.53 -9.57 -1.12
C GLU A 75 -4.15 -10.94 -0.53
N HIS A 76 -3.68 -10.96 0.72
CA HIS A 76 -3.21 -12.19 1.37
C HIS A 76 -2.07 -12.84 0.59
N PHE A 77 -1.17 -12.01 0.10
CA PHE A 77 0.00 -12.45 -0.64
C PHE A 77 1.20 -12.63 0.27
N THR A 78 2.09 -13.53 -0.11
CA THR A 78 3.42 -13.61 0.50
C THR A 78 4.25 -12.42 0.02
N TYR A 79 5.41 -12.21 0.65
CA TYR A 79 6.30 -11.14 0.23
C TYR A 79 6.71 -11.23 -1.25
N PRO A 80 7.19 -12.40 -1.75
CA PRO A 80 7.51 -12.50 -3.18
C PRO A 80 6.31 -12.23 -4.09
N GLU A 81 5.14 -12.69 -3.70
CA GLU A 81 3.92 -12.45 -4.50
C GLU A 81 3.59 -10.96 -4.57
N ALA A 82 3.74 -10.25 -3.45
CA ALA A 82 3.47 -8.82 -3.42
C ALA A 82 4.47 -8.05 -4.28
N ILE A 83 5.75 -8.44 -4.23
CA ILE A 83 6.78 -7.81 -5.07
C ILE A 83 6.46 -8.03 -6.55
N LYS A 84 6.07 -9.25 -6.94
CA LYS A 84 5.69 -9.54 -8.33
C LYS A 84 4.48 -8.72 -8.76
N TYR A 85 3.50 -8.59 -7.89
CA TYR A 85 2.31 -7.79 -8.18
C TYR A 85 2.68 -6.34 -8.48
N LEU A 86 3.52 -5.76 -7.64
CA LEU A 86 3.92 -4.36 -7.81
C LEU A 86 4.83 -4.18 -9.01
N ALA A 87 5.73 -5.13 -9.27
CA ALA A 87 6.57 -5.08 -10.46
C ALA A 87 5.71 -5.07 -11.73
N LYS A 88 4.66 -5.87 -11.75
CA LYS A 88 3.75 -5.91 -12.89
C LYS A 88 2.95 -4.61 -13.01
N LYS A 89 2.48 -4.07 -11.89
CA LYS A 89 1.71 -2.82 -11.89
C LYS A 89 2.51 -1.67 -12.48
N TYR A 90 3.80 -1.59 -12.17
CA TYR A 90 4.67 -0.53 -12.64
C TYR A 90 5.50 -0.92 -13.86
N MET A 91 5.20 -2.08 -14.44
CA MET A 91 5.85 -2.59 -15.64
C MET A 91 7.38 -2.74 -15.48
N LEU A 92 7.79 -3.18 -14.31
CA LEU A 92 9.18 -3.49 -13.99
C LEU A 92 9.42 -4.98 -14.26
N THR A 93 10.47 -5.31 -14.96
CA THR A 93 10.75 -6.71 -15.30
C THR A 93 11.95 -7.27 -14.55
#